data_8987d5075becec9255cd74dbeb30497e
#
_entry.id   8987d5075becec9255cd74dbeb30497e
#
_cell.length_a   1.000
_cell.length_b   1.000
_cell.length_c   1.000
_cell.angle_alpha   90.00
_cell.angle_beta   90.00
_cell.angle_gamma   90.00
#
_symmetry.space_group_name_H-M   'P 1'
#
loop_
_entity.id
_entity.type
_entity.pdbx_description
1 polymer ?
#
loop_
_entity_poly.entity_id
_entity_poly.type
_entity_poly.pdbx_seq_one_letter_code
_entity_poly.pdbx_strand_id
1 'polypeptide(L)'
;DGRAWRLKGGIQIKGFYEGSLIFGNRFKENSFDTIGKLAGVDPADFVDGSDFVREQLGLVLHNDRKRHPRLYTLDPELSRRKYGFKAPPYFYRRGDELIGKSQMSTGENLLITLLHSIDLRIRDRGNVNKPCIFLLDEIEFALHPAALVRLTALLRKVATEYNMAIYVGTHSVELIREAGPRNTFFLERMADDSIEVVHPCHPYYATKIVYDHASYDH
;
A
#
# COMPACT_ATOMS: atom_id res chain seq x y z
N ASP A 1 -2.62 11.38 -9.10
CA ASP A 1 -3.76 12.14 -9.64
C ASP A 1 -5.05 11.39 -9.35
N GLY A 2 -5.72 11.77 -8.23
CA GLY A 2 -7.02 11.22 -7.87
C GLY A 2 -8.09 11.72 -8.86
N ARG A 3 -8.51 10.88 -9.79
CA ARG A 3 -9.64 11.19 -10.66
C ARG A 3 -10.94 11.03 -9.86
N ALA A 4 -11.70 12.10 -9.76
CA ALA A 4 -13.06 12.05 -9.23
C ALA A 4 -14.00 11.53 -10.32
N TRP A 5 -14.69 10.42 -10.07
CA TRP A 5 -15.75 9.90 -10.94
C TRP A 5 -17.09 10.49 -10.51
N ARG A 6 -17.79 11.15 -11.42
CA ARG A 6 -19.18 11.57 -11.21
C ARG A 6 -20.12 10.46 -11.68
N LEU A 7 -20.79 9.80 -10.74
CA LEU A 7 -21.97 9.00 -11.08
C LEU A 7 -23.15 9.94 -11.37
N LYS A 8 -23.95 9.65 -12.40
CA LYS A 8 -25.23 10.32 -12.66
C LYS A 8 -26.12 10.12 -11.42
N GLY A 9 -26.29 11.16 -10.60
CA GLY A 9 -27.03 11.06 -9.34
C GLY A 9 -26.41 11.87 -8.20
N GLY A 10 -25.27 12.53 -8.40
CA GLY A 10 -24.77 13.55 -7.47
C GLY A 10 -23.90 13.06 -6.31
N ILE A 11 -23.61 11.76 -6.19
CA ILE A 11 -22.69 11.27 -5.16
C ILE A 11 -21.26 11.40 -5.67
N GLN A 12 -20.47 12.27 -5.02
CA GLN A 12 -19.05 12.38 -5.28
C GLN A 12 -18.30 11.35 -4.41
N ILE A 13 -17.71 10.34 -5.06
CA ILE A 13 -16.85 9.36 -4.40
C ILE A 13 -15.40 9.68 -4.78
N LYS A 14 -14.53 9.84 -3.77
CA LYS A 14 -13.08 9.88 -4.00
C LYS A 14 -12.57 8.44 -4.08
N GLY A 15 -12.05 8.06 -5.24
CA GLY A 15 -11.44 6.73 -5.48
C GLY A 15 -9.92 6.85 -5.57
N PHE A 16 -9.20 5.88 -5.03
CA PHE A 16 -7.75 5.76 -5.10
C PHE A 16 -7.38 4.34 -5.47
N TYR A 17 -6.36 4.20 -6.30
CA TYR A 17 -5.81 2.91 -6.72
C TYR A 17 -4.31 2.89 -6.44
N GLU A 18 -3.86 1.86 -5.72
CA GLU A 18 -2.46 1.52 -5.50
C GLU A 18 -2.28 0.04 -5.86
N GLY A 19 -1.47 -0.26 -6.85
CA GLY A 19 -1.25 -1.64 -7.33
C GLY A 19 0.22 -1.98 -7.55
N SER A 20 0.52 -3.27 -7.67
CA SER A 20 1.87 -3.78 -7.91
C SER A 20 2.50 -3.22 -9.18
N LEU A 21 1.72 -2.98 -10.23
CA LEU A 21 2.17 -2.30 -11.45
C LEU A 21 2.67 -0.88 -11.19
N ILE A 22 2.06 -0.15 -10.24
CA ILE A 22 2.55 1.16 -9.82
C ILE A 22 3.87 0.99 -9.06
N PHE A 23 4.01 -0.05 -8.25
CA PHE A 23 5.26 -0.40 -7.59
C PHE A 23 6.33 -0.83 -8.62
N GLY A 24 5.98 -1.64 -9.62
CA GLY A 24 6.87 -2.04 -10.72
C GLY A 24 7.31 -0.86 -11.59
N ASN A 25 6.44 0.10 -11.88
CA ASN A 25 6.80 1.34 -12.57
C ASN A 25 7.68 2.26 -11.70
N ARG A 26 7.62 2.15 -10.38
CA ARG A 26 8.56 2.80 -9.46
C ARG A 26 9.95 2.17 -9.47
N PHE A 27 10.13 0.96 -9.99
CA PHE A 27 11.46 0.43 -10.34
C PHE A 27 12.11 1.24 -11.48
N LYS A 28 11.36 1.87 -12.38
CA LYS A 28 11.91 2.84 -13.33
C LYS A 28 12.37 4.14 -12.66
N GLU A 29 11.81 4.49 -11.51
CA GLU A 29 12.30 5.58 -10.66
C GLU A 29 13.51 5.18 -9.82
N ASN A 30 13.87 3.89 -9.74
CA ASN A 30 15.12 3.38 -9.20
C ASN A 30 16.23 3.31 -10.29
N SER A 31 16.15 4.12 -11.33
CA SER A 31 17.27 4.35 -12.24
C SER A 31 18.47 4.86 -11.43
N PHE A 32 19.66 4.61 -11.94
CA PHE A 32 20.92 5.14 -11.35
C PHE A 32 20.84 6.62 -11.02
N ASP A 33 20.04 7.37 -11.77
CA ASP A 33 19.72 8.78 -11.58
C ASP A 33 19.02 9.06 -10.25
N THR A 34 18.06 8.23 -9.85
CA THR A 34 17.35 8.37 -8.56
C THR A 34 18.24 7.98 -7.38
N ILE A 35 19.08 6.95 -7.53
CA ILE A 35 20.07 6.57 -6.51
C ILE A 35 21.08 7.70 -6.30
N GLY A 36 21.58 8.28 -7.38
CA GLY A 36 22.48 9.45 -7.31
C GLY A 36 21.83 10.66 -6.63
N LYS A 37 20.55 10.94 -6.95
CA LYS A 37 19.78 12.01 -6.29
C LYS A 37 19.58 11.76 -4.80
N LEU A 38 19.29 10.51 -4.40
CA LEU A 38 19.12 10.15 -2.99
C LEU A 38 20.42 10.32 -2.18
N ALA A 39 21.56 9.97 -2.78
CA ALA A 39 22.87 10.17 -2.16
C ALA A 39 23.26 11.65 -2.01
N GLY A 40 22.70 12.51 -2.86
CA GLY A 40 22.92 13.96 -2.84
C GLY A 40 21.96 14.77 -1.97
N VAL A 41 21.06 14.10 -1.22
CA VAL A 41 20.14 14.81 -0.32
C VAL A 41 20.89 15.32 0.90
N ASP A 42 20.80 16.63 1.13
CA ASP A 42 21.37 17.27 2.31
C ASP A 42 20.55 16.89 3.57
N PRO A 43 21.17 16.31 4.61
CA PRO A 43 20.49 16.04 5.87
C PRO A 43 19.84 17.26 6.54
N ALA A 44 20.32 18.48 6.24
CA ALA A 44 19.72 19.71 6.73
C ALA A 44 18.31 19.97 6.18
N ASP A 45 17.98 19.37 5.05
CA ASP A 45 16.65 19.48 4.41
C ASP A 45 15.63 18.45 4.91
N PHE A 46 16.03 17.57 5.82
CA PHE A 46 15.11 16.58 6.38
C PHE A 46 14.11 17.23 7.32
N VAL A 47 12.88 16.79 7.15
CA VAL A 47 11.78 17.04 8.09
C VAL A 47 11.35 15.72 8.71
N ASP A 48 10.73 15.77 9.89
CA ASP A 48 10.16 14.58 10.50
C ASP A 48 9.04 14.03 9.62
N GLY A 49 9.12 12.74 9.34
CA GLY A 49 8.05 12.02 8.64
C GLY A 49 6.82 11.84 9.53
N SER A 50 5.74 11.37 8.93
CA SER A 50 4.51 11.11 9.65
C SER A 50 4.69 10.07 10.76
N ASP A 51 4.23 10.38 11.97
CA ASP A 51 4.18 9.43 13.08
C ASP A 51 3.32 8.21 12.74
N PHE A 52 2.23 8.41 12.00
CA PHE A 52 1.40 7.30 11.52
C PHE A 52 2.24 6.34 10.66
N VAL A 53 2.95 6.86 9.65
CA VAL A 53 3.79 6.00 8.77
C VAL A 53 4.88 5.31 9.58
N ARG A 54 5.57 6.03 10.46
CA ARG A 54 6.64 5.50 11.32
C ARG A 54 6.17 4.36 12.22
N GLU A 55 5.08 4.58 12.95
CA GLU A 55 4.55 3.60 13.90
C GLU A 55 3.94 2.38 13.20
N GLN A 56 3.18 2.59 12.12
CA GLN A 56 2.57 1.48 11.41
C GLN A 56 3.60 0.65 10.64
N LEU A 57 4.68 1.27 10.12
CA LEU A 57 5.80 0.55 9.52
C LEU A 57 6.42 -0.43 10.53
N GLY A 58 6.75 0.06 11.72
CA GLY A 58 7.31 -0.77 12.80
C GLY A 58 6.35 -1.86 13.26
N LEU A 59 5.08 -1.51 13.44
CA LEU A 59 4.06 -2.48 13.84
C LEU A 59 3.87 -3.58 12.80
N VAL A 60 3.70 -3.24 11.54
CA VAL A 60 3.41 -4.22 10.49
C VAL A 60 4.60 -5.13 10.24
N LEU A 61 5.82 -4.59 10.09
CA LEU A 61 6.99 -5.41 9.78
C LEU A 61 7.53 -6.16 10.99
N HIS A 62 7.57 -5.52 12.15
CA HIS A 62 8.33 -6.01 13.32
C HIS A 62 7.47 -6.27 14.56
N ASN A 63 6.15 -6.01 14.51
CA ASN A 63 5.27 -6.04 15.67
C ASN A 63 5.73 -5.09 16.80
N ASP A 64 6.37 -3.99 16.43
CA ASP A 64 6.92 -3.01 17.36
C ASP A 64 6.76 -1.58 16.81
N ARG A 65 5.85 -0.79 17.40
CA ARG A 65 5.59 0.61 16.99
C ARG A 65 6.78 1.54 17.20
N LYS A 66 7.71 1.18 18.08
CA LYS A 66 8.88 1.97 18.44
C LYS A 66 10.14 1.56 17.68
N ARG A 67 10.03 0.56 16.77
CA ARG A 67 11.16 0.02 16.02
C ARG A 67 11.98 1.08 15.31
N HIS A 68 11.31 2.07 14.74
CA HIS A 68 11.93 3.22 14.09
C HIS A 68 11.74 4.45 14.98
N PRO A 69 12.77 4.89 15.75
CA PRO A 69 12.64 6.02 16.66
C PRO A 69 12.37 7.32 15.90
N ARG A 70 12.91 7.45 14.70
CA ARG A 70 12.67 8.57 13.78
C ARG A 70 12.57 8.08 12.34
N LEU A 71 11.61 8.65 11.62
CA LEU A 71 11.47 8.53 10.17
C LEU A 71 11.56 9.94 9.60
N TYR A 72 12.41 10.13 8.61
CA TYR A 72 12.61 11.41 7.97
C TYR A 72 12.05 11.40 6.56
N THR A 73 11.68 12.57 6.07
CA THR A 73 11.30 12.80 4.68
C THR A 73 11.77 14.18 4.26
N LEU A 74 11.40 14.60 3.06
CA LEU A 74 11.60 15.97 2.58
C LEU A 74 10.26 16.69 2.52
N ASP A 75 10.28 18.01 2.69
CA ASP A 75 9.14 18.83 2.32
C ASP A 75 8.77 18.57 0.85
N PRO A 76 7.47 18.36 0.51
CA PRO A 76 7.06 17.99 -0.85
C PRO A 76 7.45 19.00 -1.93
N GLU A 77 7.44 20.30 -1.61
CA GLU A 77 7.80 21.35 -2.55
C GLU A 77 9.31 21.41 -2.76
N LEU A 78 10.07 21.36 -1.67
CA LEU A 78 11.53 21.30 -1.69
C LEU A 78 12.02 20.03 -2.42
N SER A 79 11.41 18.89 -2.14
CA SER A 79 11.70 17.61 -2.76
C SER A 79 11.59 17.68 -4.28
N ARG A 80 10.54 18.35 -4.79
CA ARG A 80 10.32 18.53 -6.22
C ARG A 80 11.26 19.56 -6.85
N ARG A 81 11.40 20.73 -6.21
CA ARG A 81 12.16 21.86 -6.78
C ARG A 81 13.67 21.66 -6.72
N LYS A 82 14.20 21.22 -5.57
CA LYS A 82 15.65 21.09 -5.35
C LYS A 82 16.21 19.78 -5.87
N TYR A 83 15.47 18.67 -5.68
CA TYR A 83 15.96 17.32 -5.96
C TYR A 83 15.28 16.63 -7.15
N GLY A 84 14.15 17.18 -7.63
CA GLY A 84 13.41 16.62 -8.77
C GLY A 84 12.72 15.27 -8.48
N PHE A 85 12.38 14.99 -7.20
CA PHE A 85 11.59 13.82 -6.86
C PHE A 85 10.10 14.07 -7.13
N LYS A 86 9.42 13.08 -7.68
CA LYS A 86 7.96 13.14 -7.89
C LYS A 86 7.17 13.00 -6.60
N ALA A 87 7.69 12.17 -5.67
CA ALA A 87 7.17 12.02 -4.33
C ALA A 87 8.33 12.12 -3.33
N PRO A 88 8.11 12.72 -2.13
CA PRO A 88 9.15 12.84 -1.13
C PRO A 88 9.69 11.46 -0.72
N PRO A 89 11.01 11.23 -0.75
CA PRO A 89 11.62 10.00 -0.28
C PRO A 89 11.57 9.93 1.24
N TYR A 90 11.59 8.69 1.76
CA TYR A 90 11.68 8.43 3.19
C TYR A 90 13.06 7.90 3.55
N PHE A 91 13.51 8.24 4.77
CA PHE A 91 14.78 7.82 5.35
C PHE A 91 14.58 7.47 6.83
N TYR A 92 15.35 6.53 7.34
CA TYR A 92 15.44 6.26 8.77
C TYR A 92 16.90 6.01 9.19
N ARG A 93 17.22 6.15 10.48
CA ARG A 93 18.53 5.83 11.01
C ARG A 93 18.59 4.39 11.53
N ARG A 94 19.71 3.72 11.21
CA ARG A 94 20.10 2.45 11.79
C ARG A 94 21.48 2.65 12.43
N GLY A 95 21.51 2.85 13.75
CA GLY A 95 22.71 3.35 14.41
C GLY A 95 23.07 4.73 13.86
N ASP A 96 24.31 4.89 13.40
CA ASP A 96 24.80 6.15 12.79
C ASP A 96 24.52 6.23 11.27
N GLU A 97 24.10 5.12 10.66
CA GLU A 97 23.83 5.05 9.22
C GLU A 97 22.44 5.58 8.88
N LEU A 98 22.37 6.42 7.85
CA LEU A 98 21.12 6.89 7.25
C LEU A 98 20.71 5.94 6.13
N ILE A 99 19.59 5.25 6.33
CA ILE A 99 19.03 4.29 5.38
C ILE A 99 18.01 5.01 4.51
N GLY A 100 18.29 5.11 3.23
CA GLY A 100 17.37 5.64 2.22
C GLY A 100 16.70 4.54 1.41
N LYS A 101 15.82 4.95 0.50
CA LYS A 101 15.01 4.04 -0.34
C LYS A 101 15.82 2.95 -1.06
N SER A 102 17.03 3.25 -1.52
CA SER A 102 17.90 2.30 -2.23
C SER A 102 18.48 1.20 -1.33
N GLN A 103 18.50 1.41 -0.03
CA GLN A 103 19.04 0.50 0.99
C GLN A 103 17.92 -0.23 1.75
N MET A 104 16.67 0.17 1.57
CA MET A 104 15.49 -0.47 2.13
C MET A 104 15.12 -1.73 1.35
N SER A 105 14.59 -2.74 2.03
CA SER A 105 14.00 -3.91 1.37
C SER A 105 12.80 -3.51 0.50
N THR A 106 12.44 -4.37 -0.46
CA THR A 106 11.25 -4.16 -1.30
C THR A 106 9.98 -4.04 -0.44
N GLY A 107 9.86 -4.89 0.60
CA GLY A 107 8.71 -4.83 1.52
C GLY A 107 8.63 -3.53 2.32
N GLU A 108 9.77 -3.00 2.82
CA GLU A 108 9.81 -1.69 3.49
C GLU A 108 9.37 -0.57 2.55
N ASN A 109 9.91 -0.53 1.33
CA ASN A 109 9.57 0.49 0.34
C ASN A 109 8.10 0.47 -0.06
N LEU A 110 7.56 -0.73 -0.29
CA LEU A 110 6.16 -0.95 -0.62
C LEU A 110 5.27 -0.47 0.51
N LEU A 111 5.56 -0.91 1.74
CA LEU A 111 4.74 -0.58 2.90
C LEU A 111 4.81 0.90 3.25
N ILE A 112 5.98 1.55 3.22
CA ILE A 112 6.10 3.01 3.42
C ILE A 112 5.24 3.76 2.41
N THR A 113 5.26 3.35 1.15
CA THR A 113 4.46 3.99 0.10
C THR A 113 2.96 3.84 0.36
N LEU A 114 2.51 2.63 0.70
CA LEU A 114 1.11 2.35 1.04
C LEU A 114 0.67 3.16 2.27
N LEU A 115 1.48 3.13 3.34
CA LEU A 115 1.18 3.87 4.57
C LEU A 115 1.15 5.38 4.34
N HIS A 116 2.06 5.90 3.51
CA HIS A 116 2.04 7.32 3.13
C HIS A 116 0.76 7.68 2.36
N SER A 117 0.34 6.83 1.41
CA SER A 117 -0.92 7.05 0.68
C SER A 117 -2.12 7.04 1.63
N ILE A 118 -2.16 6.12 2.58
CA ILE A 118 -3.22 6.06 3.61
C ILE A 118 -3.18 7.33 4.48
N ASP A 119 -2.02 7.74 4.99
CA ASP A 119 -1.84 8.91 5.84
C ASP A 119 -2.32 10.20 5.16
N LEU A 120 -1.94 10.39 3.89
CA LEU A 120 -2.43 11.53 3.10
C LEU A 120 -3.96 11.55 3.00
N ARG A 121 -4.59 10.37 2.85
CA ARG A 121 -6.06 10.28 2.75
C ARG A 121 -6.73 10.55 4.09
N ILE A 122 -6.14 10.09 5.18
CA ILE A 122 -6.61 10.40 6.54
C ILE A 122 -6.57 11.92 6.77
N ARG A 123 -5.47 12.58 6.41
CA ARG A 123 -5.30 14.03 6.60
C ARG A 123 -6.19 14.88 5.70
N ASP A 124 -6.35 14.50 4.42
CA ASP A 124 -7.22 15.20 3.46
C ASP A 124 -8.71 15.13 3.83
N ARG A 125 -9.06 14.25 4.76
CA ARG A 125 -10.44 14.03 5.19
C ARG A 125 -10.81 14.90 6.39
N GLY A 126 -10.69 16.21 6.28
CA GLY A 126 -11.23 17.14 7.26
C GLY A 126 -12.74 16.97 7.55
N ASN A 127 -13.41 16.08 6.79
CA ASN A 127 -14.78 15.67 7.02
C ASN A 127 -14.94 14.16 6.75
N VAL A 128 -15.00 13.35 7.81
CA VAL A 128 -15.11 11.87 7.79
C VAL A 128 -16.37 11.37 7.07
N ASN A 129 -17.35 12.23 6.81
CA ASN A 129 -18.65 11.86 6.24
C ASN A 129 -18.63 11.62 4.72
N LYS A 130 -17.56 11.94 4.02
CA LYS A 130 -17.49 11.66 2.56
C LYS A 130 -17.00 10.23 2.33
N PRO A 131 -17.75 9.38 1.60
CA PRO A 131 -17.30 8.03 1.31
C PRO A 131 -16.01 8.05 0.48
N CYS A 132 -15.12 7.11 0.76
CA CYS A 132 -13.86 6.94 0.04
C CYS A 132 -13.69 5.48 -0.33
N ILE A 133 -13.30 5.22 -1.57
CA ILE A 133 -12.92 3.88 -2.04
C ILE A 133 -11.41 3.85 -2.22
N PHE A 134 -10.79 2.82 -1.66
CA PHE A 134 -9.37 2.55 -1.78
C PHE A 134 -9.19 1.18 -2.41
N LEU A 135 -8.62 1.14 -3.61
CA LEU A 135 -8.36 -0.09 -4.34
C LEU A 135 -6.87 -0.41 -4.23
N LEU A 136 -6.58 -1.59 -3.70
CA LEU A 136 -5.24 -2.13 -3.52
C LEU A 136 -5.10 -3.36 -4.39
N ASP A 137 -3.93 -3.54 -5.01
CA ASP A 137 -3.69 -4.67 -5.87
C ASP A 137 -2.33 -5.28 -5.57
N GLU A 138 -2.31 -6.60 -5.30
CA GLU A 138 -1.11 -7.39 -5.00
C GLU A 138 -0.20 -6.78 -3.91
N ILE A 139 -0.80 -6.27 -2.82
CA ILE A 139 -0.06 -5.65 -1.71
C ILE A 139 0.79 -6.64 -0.91
N GLU A 140 0.56 -7.93 -1.12
CA GLU A 140 1.32 -9.01 -0.51
C GLU A 140 2.73 -9.18 -1.08
N PHE A 141 3.00 -8.59 -2.26
CA PHE A 141 4.30 -8.72 -2.90
C PHE A 141 5.43 -8.24 -1.97
N ALA A 142 6.37 -9.14 -1.69
CA ALA A 142 7.52 -8.92 -0.80
C ALA A 142 7.21 -8.70 0.70
N LEU A 143 6.00 -9.04 1.16
CA LEU A 143 5.67 -9.05 2.59
C LEU A 143 5.61 -10.47 3.14
N HIS A 144 6.19 -10.65 4.33
CA HIS A 144 6.09 -11.92 5.05
C HIS A 144 4.64 -12.17 5.52
N PRO A 145 4.13 -13.42 5.56
CA PRO A 145 2.75 -13.73 5.98
C PRO A 145 2.32 -13.07 7.30
N ALA A 146 3.19 -13.08 8.32
CA ALA A 146 2.90 -12.40 9.59
C ALA A 146 2.74 -10.87 9.45
N ALA A 147 3.42 -10.25 8.50
CA ALA A 147 3.24 -8.83 8.19
C ALA A 147 1.90 -8.58 7.48
N LEU A 148 1.48 -9.48 6.60
CA LEU A 148 0.18 -9.41 5.92
C LEU A 148 -0.99 -9.47 6.91
N VAL A 149 -0.94 -10.37 7.90
CA VAL A 149 -1.95 -10.44 8.97
C VAL A 149 -2.06 -9.11 9.71
N ARG A 150 -0.92 -8.51 10.11
CA ARG A 150 -0.90 -7.22 10.79
C ARG A 150 -1.36 -6.07 9.89
N LEU A 151 -0.99 -6.10 8.60
CA LEU A 151 -1.46 -5.13 7.61
C LEU A 151 -2.97 -5.21 7.42
N THR A 152 -3.53 -6.42 7.32
CA THR A 152 -4.99 -6.62 7.22
C THR A 152 -5.72 -6.06 8.43
N ALA A 153 -5.21 -6.29 9.63
CA ALA A 153 -5.76 -5.72 10.85
C ALA A 153 -5.73 -4.17 10.83
N LEU A 154 -4.62 -3.59 10.36
CA LEU A 154 -4.50 -2.13 10.18
C LEU A 154 -5.51 -1.61 9.16
N LEU A 155 -5.64 -2.26 7.98
CA LEU A 155 -6.57 -1.83 6.93
C LEU A 155 -8.02 -1.87 7.42
N ARG A 156 -8.42 -2.91 8.17
CA ARG A 156 -9.76 -2.98 8.80
C ARG A 156 -10.00 -1.84 9.77
N LYS A 157 -9.00 -1.54 10.61
CA LYS A 157 -9.07 -0.42 11.55
C LYS A 157 -9.26 0.91 10.80
N VAL A 158 -8.43 1.17 9.79
CA VAL A 158 -8.50 2.39 8.97
C VAL A 158 -9.86 2.48 8.25
N ALA A 159 -10.35 1.37 7.67
CA ALA A 159 -11.64 1.33 7.00
C ALA A 159 -12.77 1.76 7.93
N THR A 160 -12.77 1.24 9.17
CA THR A 160 -13.82 1.54 10.17
C THR A 160 -13.70 2.96 10.72
N GLU A 161 -12.49 3.37 11.14
CA GLU A 161 -12.28 4.67 11.79
C GLU A 161 -12.48 5.86 10.85
N TYR A 162 -12.14 5.65 9.56
CA TYR A 162 -12.19 6.72 8.57
C TYR A 162 -13.26 6.52 7.49
N ASN A 163 -14.24 5.64 7.71
CA ASN A 163 -15.34 5.36 6.79
C ASN A 163 -14.86 5.17 5.34
N MET A 164 -13.89 4.26 5.15
CA MET A 164 -13.30 3.92 3.86
C MET A 164 -13.75 2.51 3.43
N ALA A 165 -14.17 2.35 2.18
CA ALA A 165 -14.30 1.03 1.57
C ALA A 165 -12.94 0.64 0.96
N ILE A 166 -12.30 -0.39 1.51
CA ILE A 166 -10.99 -0.87 1.04
C ILE A 166 -11.20 -2.22 0.33
N TYR A 167 -10.88 -2.26 -0.95
CA TYR A 167 -10.88 -3.49 -1.76
C TYR A 167 -9.44 -3.89 -2.07
N VAL A 168 -9.15 -5.17 -1.92
CA VAL A 168 -7.82 -5.74 -2.16
C VAL A 168 -7.93 -6.83 -3.23
N GLY A 169 -7.29 -6.62 -4.38
CA GLY A 169 -7.00 -7.69 -5.35
C GLY A 169 -5.81 -8.50 -4.85
N THR A 170 -5.96 -9.83 -4.74
CA THR A 170 -4.91 -10.65 -4.15
C THR A 170 -4.99 -12.11 -4.59
N HIS A 171 -3.83 -12.75 -4.66
CA HIS A 171 -3.66 -14.19 -4.76
C HIS A 171 -3.14 -14.82 -3.44
N SER A 172 -2.97 -14.02 -2.38
CA SER A 172 -2.46 -14.50 -1.08
C SER A 172 -3.51 -15.28 -0.31
N VAL A 173 -3.16 -16.52 -0.01
CA VAL A 173 -3.97 -17.42 0.84
C VAL A 173 -4.20 -16.81 2.23
N GLU A 174 -3.20 -16.12 2.77
CA GLU A 174 -3.26 -15.46 4.06
C GLU A 174 -4.31 -14.34 4.05
N LEU A 175 -4.28 -13.47 3.04
CA LEU A 175 -5.27 -12.39 2.90
C LEU A 175 -6.68 -12.92 2.70
N ILE A 176 -6.85 -13.95 1.86
CA ILE A 176 -8.15 -14.59 1.59
C ILE A 176 -8.71 -15.19 2.89
N ARG A 177 -7.88 -15.89 3.68
CA ARG A 177 -8.31 -16.47 4.97
C ARG A 177 -8.69 -15.39 5.98
N GLU A 178 -7.88 -14.33 6.09
CA GLU A 178 -8.14 -13.21 6.98
C GLU A 178 -9.39 -12.41 6.59
N ALA A 179 -9.71 -12.29 5.30
CA ALA A 179 -10.91 -11.60 4.83
C ALA A 179 -12.19 -12.28 5.32
N GLY A 180 -12.23 -13.61 5.27
CA GLY A 180 -13.40 -14.41 5.58
C GLY A 180 -14.48 -14.36 4.50
N PRO A 181 -15.48 -15.29 4.54
CA PRO A 181 -16.40 -15.50 3.42
C PRO A 181 -17.21 -14.27 3.00
N ARG A 182 -17.62 -13.46 3.96
CA ARG A 182 -18.48 -12.28 3.72
C ARG A 182 -17.72 -11.10 3.09
N ASN A 183 -16.40 -11.13 3.14
CA ASN A 183 -15.54 -10.07 2.58
C ASN A 183 -14.73 -10.56 1.37
N THR A 184 -15.01 -11.79 0.90
CA THR A 184 -14.32 -12.37 -0.26
C THR A 184 -15.28 -12.42 -1.44
N PHE A 185 -14.85 -11.82 -2.55
CA PHE A 185 -15.47 -11.87 -3.85
C PHE A 185 -14.51 -12.63 -4.76
N PHE A 186 -14.92 -13.81 -5.22
CA PHE A 186 -14.12 -14.57 -6.16
C PHE A 186 -14.58 -14.27 -7.59
N LEU A 187 -13.63 -13.89 -8.43
CA LEU A 187 -13.86 -13.57 -9.84
C LEU A 187 -13.45 -14.78 -10.68
N GLU A 188 -14.42 -15.46 -11.25
CA GLU A 188 -14.20 -16.63 -12.10
C GLU A 188 -14.35 -16.27 -13.57
N ARG A 189 -13.32 -16.61 -14.38
CA ARG A 189 -13.41 -16.43 -15.82
C ARG A 189 -14.04 -17.67 -16.45
N MET A 190 -15.13 -17.49 -17.13
CA MET A 190 -15.87 -18.54 -17.80
C MET A 190 -15.29 -18.84 -19.19
N ALA A 191 -15.70 -19.97 -19.80
CA ALA A 191 -15.23 -20.40 -21.10
C ALA A 191 -15.57 -19.43 -22.26
N ASP A 192 -16.57 -18.59 -22.09
CA ASP A 192 -16.99 -17.55 -23.04
C ASP A 192 -16.34 -16.19 -22.78
N ASP A 193 -15.28 -16.15 -21.94
CA ASP A 193 -14.58 -14.96 -21.50
C ASP A 193 -15.40 -14.00 -20.59
N SER A 194 -16.61 -14.37 -20.21
CA SER A 194 -17.35 -13.63 -19.19
C SER A 194 -16.73 -13.81 -17.81
N ILE A 195 -17.03 -12.87 -16.89
CA ILE A 195 -16.59 -12.95 -15.50
C ILE A 195 -17.82 -13.18 -14.62
N GLU A 196 -17.82 -14.29 -13.87
CA GLU A 196 -18.78 -14.56 -12.83
C GLU A 196 -18.22 -14.14 -11.46
N VAL A 197 -19.08 -13.55 -10.62
CA VAL A 197 -18.72 -13.13 -9.26
C VAL A 197 -19.36 -14.05 -8.25
N VAL A 198 -18.56 -14.86 -7.57
CA VAL A 198 -19.03 -15.72 -6.48
C VAL A 198 -18.90 -14.96 -5.16
N HIS A 199 -20.07 -14.69 -4.52
CA HIS A 199 -20.13 -14.02 -3.22
C HIS A 199 -21.39 -14.43 -2.44
N PRO A 200 -21.29 -14.73 -1.15
CA PRO A 200 -20.06 -14.87 -0.35
C PRO A 200 -19.22 -16.07 -0.83
N CYS A 201 -17.90 -15.93 -0.76
CA CYS A 201 -17.00 -17.00 -1.17
C CYS A 201 -16.20 -17.54 0.02
N HIS A 202 -16.32 -18.86 0.28
CA HIS A 202 -15.55 -19.47 1.35
C HIS A 202 -14.05 -19.50 0.99
N PRO A 203 -13.14 -19.14 1.90
CA PRO A 203 -11.69 -19.12 1.64
C PRO A 203 -11.15 -20.42 1.04
N TYR A 204 -11.66 -21.56 1.46
CA TYR A 204 -11.27 -22.86 0.90
C TYR A 204 -11.55 -22.97 -0.60
N TYR A 205 -12.71 -22.48 -1.06
CA TYR A 205 -13.06 -22.51 -2.49
C TYR A 205 -12.10 -21.63 -3.30
N ALA A 206 -11.91 -20.39 -2.87
CA ALA A 206 -11.01 -19.45 -3.54
C ALA A 206 -9.56 -19.96 -3.58
N THR A 207 -9.06 -20.59 -2.50
CA THR A 207 -7.70 -21.11 -2.45
C THR A 207 -7.51 -22.40 -3.24
N LYS A 208 -8.54 -23.29 -3.29
CA LYS A 208 -8.47 -24.53 -4.07
C LYS A 208 -8.20 -24.23 -5.55
N ILE A 209 -8.89 -23.28 -6.13
CA ILE A 209 -8.73 -22.93 -7.55
C ILE A 209 -7.33 -22.35 -7.81
N VAL A 210 -6.78 -21.55 -6.89
CA VAL A 210 -5.40 -21.05 -7.00
C VAL A 210 -4.38 -22.20 -7.05
N TYR A 211 -4.62 -23.28 -6.30
CA TYR A 211 -3.74 -24.47 -6.32
C TYR A 211 -4.00 -25.41 -7.49
N ASP A 212 -5.25 -25.57 -7.93
CA ASP A 212 -5.59 -26.47 -9.05
C ASP A 212 -5.02 -25.93 -10.38
N HIS A 213 -5.00 -24.61 -10.59
CA HIS A 213 -4.33 -24.03 -11.76
C HIS A 213 -2.80 -24.24 -11.77
N ALA A 214 -2.15 -24.34 -10.62
CA ALA A 214 -0.74 -24.67 -10.53
C ALA A 214 -0.41 -26.14 -10.88
N SER A 215 -1.41 -27.02 -10.97
CA SER A 215 -1.24 -28.46 -11.24
C SER A 215 -1.38 -28.81 -12.73
N TYR A 216 -1.83 -27.90 -13.58
CA TYR A 216 -2.05 -28.14 -15.02
C TYR A 216 -0.92 -27.72 -15.95
N ASP A 217 0.15 -27.12 -15.43
CA ASP A 217 1.35 -26.68 -16.21
C ASP A 217 2.52 -27.66 -16.11
N HIS A 218 2.25 -29.00 -16.07
CA HIS A 218 3.26 -30.06 -16.13
C HIS A 218 2.97 -31.04 -17.26
#